data_8b7c5d4c2bb05d2f73068f3949cbedbc
#
_entry.id   8b7c5d4c2bb05d2f73068f3949cbedbc
#
_cell.length_a   1.000
_cell.length_b   1.000
_cell.length_c   1.000
_cell.angle_alpha   90.00
_cell.angle_beta   90.00
_cell.angle_gamma   90.00
#
_symmetry.space_group_name_H-M   'P 1'
#
loop_
_entity.id
_entity.type
_entity.pdbx_description
1 polymer ?
#
loop_
_entity_poly.entity_id
_entity_poly.type
_entity_poly.pdbx_seq_one_letter_code
_entity_poly.pdbx_strand_id
1 'polypeptide(L)'
;SRGLGDVYKRQIMTRIGVKERHILNEEGLGTSYMARKAAKQLMQRIGSNPDDIDLVIVATSTPDYQFPSIASILCDKLGLKNAFAFDMSAACCGFLYMMETAANFIRSGRYKKVIIVGADKMSSIVNYTDRATCPIFGDGAAAFMMEPTTEELGVMDAMLRTDGKGLPFLHLKAGGSVCPPSYFTIDNHMHYLYQEGRTVFKYAVSNMSDISAAIAEKNNLTKDTIDWVVPHQANLRIIDAVAHRLEVPHEKVLINIDRYGNTSAGTLPLCIWDFEEKLKKGDNLIFTAFGAGFTWGAVYVKWGYDGKKQ
;
A
#
# COMPACT_ATOMS: atom_id res chain seq x y z
N SER A 1 28.14 -20.60 -15.35
CA SER A 1 26.84 -19.95 -15.28
C SER A 1 26.35 -19.67 -13.84
N ARG A 2 26.87 -20.37 -12.79
CA ARG A 2 26.50 -20.11 -11.38
C ARG A 2 26.89 -18.69 -10.90
N GLY A 3 28.02 -18.12 -11.35
CA GLY A 3 28.50 -16.81 -10.90
C GLY A 3 27.63 -15.61 -11.32
N LEU A 4 26.99 -15.64 -12.50
CA LEU A 4 26.13 -14.54 -12.97
C LEU A 4 24.81 -14.47 -12.19
N GLY A 5 24.24 -15.61 -11.80
CA GLY A 5 23.05 -15.67 -10.96
C GLY A 5 23.27 -15.08 -9.56
N ASP A 6 24.43 -15.37 -8.97
CA ASP A 6 24.80 -14.90 -7.63
C ASP A 6 25.09 -13.39 -7.61
N VAL A 7 25.75 -12.86 -8.66
CA VAL A 7 25.99 -11.42 -8.82
C VAL A 7 24.66 -10.67 -8.96
N TYR A 8 23.74 -11.18 -9.77
CA TYR A 8 22.44 -10.58 -9.98
C TYR A 8 21.59 -10.61 -8.68
N LYS A 9 21.55 -11.75 -7.99
CA LYS A 9 20.89 -11.87 -6.68
C LYS A 9 21.45 -10.88 -5.67
N ARG A 10 22.78 -10.75 -5.60
CA ARG A 10 23.44 -9.77 -4.72
C ARG A 10 23.05 -8.33 -5.08
N GLN A 11 22.96 -7.98 -6.36
CA GLN A 11 22.54 -6.65 -6.81
C GLN A 11 21.09 -6.32 -6.42
N ILE A 12 20.17 -7.28 -6.54
CA ILE A 12 18.78 -7.11 -6.10
C ILE A 12 18.74 -6.87 -4.60
N MET A 13 19.39 -7.73 -3.81
CA MET A 13 19.41 -7.64 -2.37
C MET A 13 20.03 -6.32 -1.86
N THR A 14 21.12 -5.86 -2.49
CA THR A 14 21.83 -4.64 -2.03
C THR A 14 21.22 -3.34 -2.53
N ARG A 15 20.59 -3.33 -3.72
CA ARG A 15 20.05 -2.10 -4.33
C ARG A 15 18.55 -1.92 -4.09
N ILE A 16 17.79 -3.02 -4.11
CA ILE A 16 16.32 -2.98 -3.97
C ILE A 16 15.92 -3.33 -2.55
N GLY A 17 16.63 -4.26 -1.92
CA GLY A 17 16.36 -4.74 -0.57
C GLY A 17 15.54 -6.02 -0.48
N VAL A 18 14.97 -6.52 -1.60
CA VAL A 18 14.11 -7.71 -1.63
C VAL A 18 14.92 -8.97 -1.50
N LYS A 19 14.56 -9.85 -0.57
CA LYS A 19 15.12 -11.20 -0.40
C LYS A 19 14.13 -12.28 -0.82
N GLU A 20 12.86 -12.11 -0.43
CA GLU A 20 11.76 -13.02 -0.74
C GLU A 20 10.47 -12.26 -1.08
N ARG A 21 9.50 -12.93 -1.66
CA ARG A 21 8.16 -12.44 -1.96
C ARG A 21 7.16 -13.57 -1.73
N HIS A 22 5.95 -13.20 -1.38
CA HIS A 22 4.83 -14.12 -1.32
C HIS A 22 4.05 -14.07 -2.64
N ILE A 23 3.72 -15.24 -3.17
CA ILE A 23 3.01 -15.39 -4.44
C ILE A 23 1.82 -16.32 -4.22
N LEU A 24 0.62 -15.86 -4.55
CA LEU A 24 -0.61 -16.66 -4.50
C LEU A 24 -0.73 -17.49 -5.78
N ASN A 25 -0.28 -18.75 -5.72
CA ASN A 25 -0.21 -19.64 -6.87
C ASN A 25 -1.47 -20.48 -7.12
N GLU A 26 -2.41 -20.50 -6.17
CA GLU A 26 -3.60 -21.32 -6.28
C GLU A 26 -4.52 -20.79 -7.40
N GLU A 27 -4.91 -21.70 -8.31
CA GLU A 27 -5.82 -21.37 -9.41
C GLU A 27 -7.20 -20.96 -8.88
N GLY A 28 -7.82 -19.97 -9.52
CA GLY A 28 -9.13 -19.44 -9.12
C GLY A 28 -9.11 -18.51 -7.89
N LEU A 29 -7.94 -18.30 -7.26
CA LEU A 29 -7.80 -17.36 -6.15
C LEU A 29 -7.22 -16.03 -6.62
N GLY A 30 -7.94 -14.94 -6.33
CA GLY A 30 -7.57 -13.58 -6.68
C GLY A 30 -7.26 -12.70 -5.47
N THR A 31 -7.23 -11.42 -5.71
CA THR A 31 -6.99 -10.38 -4.69
C THR A 31 -8.04 -10.42 -3.59
N SER A 32 -9.33 -10.70 -3.92
CA SER A 32 -10.40 -10.81 -2.94
C SER A 32 -10.16 -11.89 -1.89
N TYR A 33 -9.49 -12.98 -2.25
CA TYR A 33 -9.16 -14.04 -1.31
C TYR A 33 -8.24 -13.55 -0.19
N MET A 34 -7.16 -12.84 -0.55
CA MET A 34 -6.22 -12.28 0.40
C MET A 34 -6.87 -11.16 1.23
N ALA A 35 -7.57 -10.24 0.56
CA ALA A 35 -8.29 -9.14 1.20
C ALA A 35 -9.31 -9.63 2.24
N ARG A 36 -10.10 -10.67 1.88
CA ARG A 36 -11.05 -11.32 2.79
C ARG A 36 -10.37 -11.92 4.02
N LYS A 37 -9.23 -12.62 3.81
CA LYS A 37 -8.48 -13.19 4.94
C LYS A 37 -7.99 -12.11 5.89
N ALA A 38 -7.42 -11.03 5.37
CA ALA A 38 -6.94 -9.92 6.15
C ALA A 38 -8.08 -9.24 6.95
N ALA A 39 -9.19 -8.90 6.29
CA ALA A 39 -10.35 -8.29 6.94
C ALA A 39 -10.99 -9.21 7.98
N LYS A 40 -11.13 -10.51 7.68
CA LYS A 40 -11.66 -11.50 8.64
C LYS A 40 -10.78 -11.63 9.88
N GLN A 41 -9.46 -11.71 9.70
CA GLN A 41 -8.51 -11.79 10.81
C GLN A 41 -8.57 -10.52 11.68
N LEU A 42 -8.64 -9.33 11.05
CA LEU A 42 -8.83 -8.07 11.76
C LEU A 42 -10.10 -8.09 12.61
N MET A 43 -11.27 -8.41 12.02
CA MET A 43 -12.55 -8.44 12.72
C MET A 43 -12.54 -9.43 13.89
N GLN A 44 -11.97 -10.62 13.71
CA GLN A 44 -11.82 -11.62 14.76
C GLN A 44 -10.95 -11.14 15.91
N ARG A 45 -9.82 -10.48 15.58
CA ARG A 45 -8.86 -9.98 16.56
C ARG A 45 -9.44 -8.89 17.45
N ILE A 46 -10.27 -7.99 16.89
CA ILE A 46 -10.89 -6.89 17.63
C ILE A 46 -12.30 -7.22 18.15
N GLY A 47 -12.83 -8.43 17.88
CA GLY A 47 -14.17 -8.83 18.29
C GLY A 47 -15.28 -8.00 17.63
N SER A 48 -15.10 -7.55 16.38
CA SER A 48 -16.07 -6.70 15.69
C SER A 48 -17.25 -7.53 15.16
N ASN A 49 -18.48 -7.04 15.41
CA ASN A 49 -19.68 -7.62 14.82
C ASN A 49 -19.80 -7.19 13.34
N PRO A 50 -20.07 -8.10 12.39
CA PRO A 50 -20.31 -7.77 11.00
C PRO A 50 -21.42 -6.73 10.77
N ASP A 51 -22.46 -6.74 11.58
CA ASP A 51 -23.60 -5.81 11.45
C ASP A 51 -23.25 -4.35 11.85
N ASP A 52 -22.12 -4.13 12.54
CA ASP A 52 -21.67 -2.80 12.98
C ASP A 52 -20.83 -2.10 11.91
N ILE A 53 -20.43 -2.77 10.84
CA ILE A 53 -19.57 -2.19 9.81
C ILE A 53 -20.40 -1.33 8.88
N ASP A 54 -20.01 -0.04 8.74
CA ASP A 54 -20.70 0.95 7.93
C ASP A 54 -20.14 1.06 6.51
N LEU A 55 -18.84 0.80 6.35
CA LEU A 55 -18.13 1.05 5.09
C LEU A 55 -16.94 0.10 4.94
N VAL A 56 -16.75 -0.39 3.71
CA VAL A 56 -15.52 -1.10 3.30
C VAL A 56 -14.91 -0.39 2.10
N ILE A 57 -13.64 0.00 2.20
CA ILE A 57 -12.86 0.53 1.08
C ILE A 57 -11.69 -0.39 0.82
N VAL A 58 -11.51 -0.82 -0.43
CA VAL A 58 -10.36 -1.62 -0.84
C VAL A 58 -9.52 -0.84 -1.83
N ALA A 59 -8.24 -0.61 -1.55
CA ALA A 59 -7.31 -0.10 -2.55
C ALA A 59 -6.65 -1.27 -3.26
N THR A 60 -6.80 -1.31 -4.58
CA THR A 60 -6.22 -2.35 -5.43
C THR A 60 -5.96 -1.84 -6.85
N SER A 61 -4.91 -2.36 -7.47
CA SER A 61 -4.60 -2.23 -8.90
C SER A 61 -4.84 -3.55 -9.65
N THR A 62 -5.19 -4.60 -8.92
CA THR A 62 -5.38 -5.97 -9.45
C THR A 62 -6.70 -6.56 -8.96
N PRO A 63 -7.87 -5.92 -9.28
CA PRO A 63 -9.15 -6.45 -8.90
C PRO A 63 -9.40 -7.82 -9.57
N ASP A 64 -10.16 -8.71 -8.94
CA ASP A 64 -10.52 -10.01 -9.52
C ASP A 64 -11.30 -9.84 -10.82
N TYR A 65 -12.17 -8.82 -10.86
CA TYR A 65 -13.00 -8.44 -11.98
C TYR A 65 -13.03 -6.92 -12.11
N GLN A 66 -13.38 -6.42 -13.29
CA GLN A 66 -13.63 -4.97 -13.45
C GLN A 66 -14.87 -4.53 -12.64
N PHE A 67 -15.84 -5.38 -12.51
CA PHE A 67 -17.02 -5.32 -11.63
C PHE A 67 -17.54 -6.74 -11.39
N PRO A 68 -18.09 -7.08 -10.19
CA PRO A 68 -18.17 -6.22 -9.02
C PRO A 68 -16.82 -5.88 -8.40
N SER A 69 -16.79 -4.86 -7.53
CA SER A 69 -15.60 -4.48 -6.77
C SER A 69 -15.17 -5.55 -5.77
N ILE A 70 -13.89 -5.59 -5.41
CA ILE A 70 -13.38 -6.44 -4.33
C ILE A 70 -14.11 -6.13 -3.02
N ALA A 71 -14.33 -4.85 -2.72
CA ALA A 71 -15.04 -4.45 -1.50
C ALA A 71 -16.47 -5.01 -1.43
N SER A 72 -17.20 -5.05 -2.57
CA SER A 72 -18.52 -5.70 -2.63
C SER A 72 -18.45 -7.21 -2.38
N ILE A 73 -17.45 -7.88 -2.94
CA ILE A 73 -17.20 -9.31 -2.69
C ILE A 73 -16.90 -9.55 -1.20
N LEU A 74 -16.13 -8.67 -0.56
CA LEU A 74 -15.85 -8.75 0.87
C LEU A 74 -17.11 -8.63 1.71
N CYS A 75 -18.03 -7.72 1.38
CA CYS A 75 -19.29 -7.57 2.09
C CYS A 75 -20.12 -8.87 2.09
N ASP A 76 -20.24 -9.52 0.93
CA ASP A 76 -20.90 -10.83 0.84
C ASP A 76 -20.19 -11.90 1.68
N LYS A 77 -18.89 -12.06 1.47
CA LYS A 77 -18.11 -13.14 2.09
C LYS A 77 -17.88 -12.99 3.59
N LEU A 78 -18.05 -11.80 4.15
CA LEU A 78 -17.91 -11.49 5.57
C LEU A 78 -19.26 -11.24 6.25
N GLY A 79 -20.37 -11.25 5.51
CA GLY A 79 -21.72 -11.03 6.02
C GLY A 79 -22.00 -9.60 6.47
N LEU A 80 -21.35 -8.59 5.84
CA LEU A 80 -21.48 -7.17 6.19
C LEU A 80 -22.74 -6.56 5.57
N LYS A 81 -23.90 -6.81 6.17
CA LYS A 81 -25.21 -6.46 5.58
C LYS A 81 -25.51 -4.97 5.55
N ASN A 82 -24.93 -4.21 6.48
CA ASN A 82 -25.20 -2.78 6.65
C ASN A 82 -24.16 -1.89 5.96
N ALA A 83 -23.04 -2.46 5.52
CA ALA A 83 -21.96 -1.72 4.90
C ALA A 83 -22.25 -1.39 3.43
N PHE A 84 -21.96 -0.17 3.01
CA PHE A 84 -21.68 0.10 1.60
C PHE A 84 -20.19 -0.08 1.31
N ALA A 85 -19.83 -0.29 0.04
CA ALA A 85 -18.47 -0.65 -0.29
C ALA A 85 -18.07 -0.21 -1.70
N PHE A 86 -16.78 0.14 -1.86
CA PHE A 86 -16.19 0.45 -3.16
C PHE A 86 -14.67 0.20 -3.18
N ASP A 87 -14.15 -0.01 -4.39
CA ASP A 87 -12.70 -0.06 -4.61
C ASP A 87 -12.16 1.32 -4.97
N MET A 88 -10.90 1.56 -4.59
CA MET A 88 -10.17 2.79 -4.87
C MET A 88 -8.92 2.48 -5.69
N SER A 89 -8.75 3.20 -6.79
CA SER A 89 -7.58 3.09 -7.66
C SER A 89 -6.64 4.30 -7.47
N ALA A 90 -5.54 4.10 -6.75
CA ALA A 90 -4.45 5.06 -6.62
C ALA A 90 -3.09 4.32 -6.53
N ALA A 91 -3.01 3.13 -7.10
CA ALA A 91 -1.85 2.25 -7.11
C ALA A 91 -1.21 2.12 -5.72
N CYS A 92 0.13 2.22 -5.61
CA CYS A 92 0.84 2.10 -4.34
C CYS A 92 0.46 3.16 -3.29
N CYS A 93 -0.13 4.29 -3.71
CA CYS A 93 -0.66 5.31 -2.81
C CYS A 93 -2.07 5.00 -2.29
N GLY A 94 -2.70 3.94 -2.76
CA GLY A 94 -4.09 3.61 -2.44
C GLY A 94 -4.37 3.59 -0.95
N PHE A 95 -3.44 3.08 -0.13
CA PHE A 95 -3.63 3.05 1.32
C PHE A 95 -3.67 4.45 1.95
N LEU A 96 -2.83 5.38 1.50
CA LEU A 96 -2.87 6.77 1.98
C LEU A 96 -4.18 7.46 1.61
N TYR A 97 -4.63 7.27 0.36
CA TYR A 97 -5.90 7.82 -0.12
C TYR A 97 -7.09 7.25 0.64
N MET A 98 -7.07 5.94 0.96
CA MET A 98 -8.11 5.31 1.79
C MET A 98 -8.13 5.87 3.21
N MET A 99 -6.97 6.05 3.85
CA MET A 99 -6.89 6.59 5.20
C MET A 99 -7.57 7.96 5.29
N GLU A 100 -7.24 8.88 4.39
CA GLU A 100 -7.84 10.22 4.36
C GLU A 100 -9.34 10.15 3.99
N THR A 101 -9.71 9.31 3.03
CA THR A 101 -11.11 9.13 2.62
C THR A 101 -11.94 8.59 3.77
N ALA A 102 -11.50 7.53 4.44
CA ALA A 102 -12.19 6.94 5.59
C ALA A 102 -12.29 7.92 6.77
N ALA A 103 -11.22 8.66 7.05
CA ALA A 103 -11.23 9.69 8.08
C ALA A 103 -12.30 10.76 7.81
N ASN A 104 -12.46 11.19 6.55
CA ASN A 104 -13.49 12.17 6.17
C ASN A 104 -14.90 11.58 6.26
N PHE A 105 -15.12 10.32 5.92
CA PHE A 105 -16.41 9.66 6.16
C PHE A 105 -16.75 9.63 7.64
N ILE A 106 -15.79 9.31 8.51
CA ILE A 106 -15.97 9.28 9.97
C ILE A 106 -16.23 10.70 10.51
N ARG A 107 -15.44 11.69 10.06
CA ARG A 107 -15.62 13.12 10.48
C ARG A 107 -16.99 13.66 10.09
N SER A 108 -17.65 13.11 9.07
CA SER A 108 -19.05 13.48 8.74
C SER A 108 -20.05 13.15 9.85
N GLY A 109 -19.68 12.30 10.80
CA GLY A 109 -20.53 11.81 11.89
C GLY A 109 -21.54 10.72 11.48
N ARG A 110 -21.61 10.37 10.19
CA ARG A 110 -22.57 9.37 9.65
C ARG A 110 -22.07 7.94 9.73
N TYR A 111 -20.76 7.74 9.68
CA TYR A 111 -20.11 6.43 9.63
C TYR A 111 -19.15 6.30 10.80
N LYS A 112 -19.14 5.14 11.45
CA LYS A 112 -18.40 4.93 12.71
C LYS A 112 -17.37 3.81 12.60
N LYS A 113 -17.69 2.74 11.84
CA LYS A 113 -16.79 1.59 11.67
C LYS A 113 -16.47 1.39 10.20
N VAL A 114 -15.26 1.72 9.81
CA VAL A 114 -14.78 1.67 8.43
C VAL A 114 -13.61 0.69 8.33
N ILE A 115 -13.79 -0.37 7.54
CA ILE A 115 -12.69 -1.27 7.18
C ILE A 115 -12.01 -0.73 5.93
N ILE A 116 -10.70 -0.53 6.00
CA ILE A 116 -9.86 -0.21 4.85
C ILE A 116 -8.89 -1.36 4.59
N VAL A 117 -8.76 -1.77 3.34
CA VAL A 117 -7.92 -2.91 2.94
C VAL A 117 -7.02 -2.53 1.77
N GLY A 118 -5.71 -2.62 1.97
CA GLY A 118 -4.75 -2.57 0.86
C GLY A 118 -4.46 -4.00 0.39
N ALA A 119 -4.73 -4.31 -0.88
CA ALA A 119 -4.59 -5.67 -1.39
C ALA A 119 -4.26 -5.68 -2.88
N ASP A 120 -3.20 -6.41 -3.26
CA ASP A 120 -2.83 -6.62 -4.65
C ASP A 120 -2.26 -8.02 -4.90
N LYS A 121 -2.72 -8.68 -5.96
CA LYS A 121 -2.09 -9.86 -6.55
C LYS A 121 -1.20 -9.42 -7.71
N MET A 122 -0.05 -8.82 -7.38
CA MET A 122 0.88 -8.28 -8.38
C MET A 122 1.41 -9.36 -9.33
N SER A 123 1.48 -10.62 -8.86
CA SER A 123 1.91 -11.75 -9.67
C SER A 123 1.04 -11.97 -10.91
N SER A 124 -0.21 -11.50 -10.90
CA SER A 124 -1.12 -11.61 -12.05
C SER A 124 -0.80 -10.67 -13.21
N ILE A 125 -0.04 -9.60 -12.96
CA ILE A 125 0.29 -8.57 -13.96
C ILE A 125 1.80 -8.38 -14.18
N VAL A 126 2.64 -9.17 -13.51
CA VAL A 126 4.10 -9.11 -13.64
C VAL A 126 4.57 -10.11 -14.69
N ASN A 127 5.39 -9.66 -15.64
CA ASN A 127 6.06 -10.53 -16.58
C ASN A 127 7.28 -11.18 -15.92
N TYR A 128 7.22 -12.48 -15.66
CA TYR A 128 8.34 -13.23 -15.03
C TYR A 128 9.56 -13.39 -15.93
N THR A 129 9.48 -13.02 -17.20
CA THR A 129 10.65 -12.96 -18.11
C THR A 129 11.33 -11.59 -18.09
N ASP A 130 10.67 -10.56 -17.55
CA ASP A 130 11.24 -9.22 -17.37
C ASP A 130 12.03 -9.10 -16.08
N ARG A 131 13.34 -9.07 -16.19
CA ARG A 131 14.26 -8.96 -15.05
C ARG A 131 14.20 -7.61 -14.32
N ALA A 132 13.61 -6.58 -14.94
CA ALA A 132 13.51 -5.27 -14.33
C ALA A 132 12.39 -5.20 -13.28
N THR A 133 11.31 -5.95 -13.49
CA THR A 133 10.11 -5.90 -12.65
C THR A 133 9.87 -7.17 -11.83
N CYS A 134 10.13 -8.37 -12.38
CA CYS A 134 9.79 -9.63 -11.73
C CYS A 134 10.42 -9.86 -10.33
N PRO A 135 11.60 -9.32 -9.98
CA PRO A 135 12.16 -9.53 -8.66
C PRO A 135 11.60 -8.58 -7.59
N ILE A 136 10.82 -7.57 -8.00
CA ILE A 136 10.38 -6.49 -7.11
C ILE A 136 9.05 -6.80 -6.45
N PHE A 137 8.06 -7.24 -7.25
CA PHE A 137 6.66 -7.31 -6.85
C PHE A 137 6.28 -8.64 -6.20
N GLY A 138 5.45 -8.57 -5.17
CA GLY A 138 4.83 -9.70 -4.48
C GLY A 138 3.34 -9.49 -4.25
N ASP A 139 2.66 -10.53 -3.82
CA ASP A 139 1.23 -10.51 -3.49
C ASP A 139 1.05 -10.29 -1.99
N GLY A 140 0.04 -9.52 -1.62
CA GLY A 140 -0.23 -9.27 -0.21
C GLY A 140 -1.49 -8.47 0.04
N ALA A 141 -2.02 -8.60 1.25
CA ALA A 141 -3.15 -7.83 1.74
C ALA A 141 -3.05 -7.61 3.25
N ALA A 142 -3.43 -6.43 3.70
CA ALA A 142 -3.65 -6.14 5.11
C ALA A 142 -4.80 -5.15 5.29
N ALA A 143 -5.43 -5.16 6.46
CA ALA A 143 -6.64 -4.41 6.76
C ALA A 143 -6.52 -3.63 8.06
N PHE A 144 -7.14 -2.45 8.10
CA PHE A 144 -7.31 -1.62 9.29
C PHE A 144 -8.79 -1.39 9.58
N MET A 145 -9.12 -1.27 10.86
CA MET A 145 -10.38 -0.69 11.33
C MET A 145 -10.14 0.76 11.69
N MET A 146 -10.98 1.65 11.16
CA MET A 146 -10.98 3.06 11.55
C MET A 146 -12.30 3.39 12.24
N GLU A 147 -12.18 4.05 13.38
CA GLU A 147 -13.31 4.42 14.25
C GLU A 147 -13.14 5.86 14.74
N PRO A 148 -14.25 6.55 15.13
CA PRO A 148 -14.16 7.89 15.71
C PRO A 148 -13.50 7.83 17.09
N THR A 149 -12.81 8.90 17.43
CA THR A 149 -12.26 9.14 18.76
C THR A 149 -12.52 10.58 19.18
N THR A 150 -12.63 10.83 20.49
CA THR A 150 -12.68 12.17 21.08
C THR A 150 -11.30 12.65 21.51
N GLU A 151 -10.28 11.78 21.42
CA GLU A 151 -8.90 12.11 21.72
C GLU A 151 -8.21 12.70 20.47
N GLU A 152 -7.13 13.42 20.67
CA GLU A 152 -6.27 13.91 19.59
C GLU A 152 -5.41 12.77 19.01
N LEU A 153 -6.07 11.79 18.36
CA LEU A 153 -5.46 10.58 17.80
C LEU A 153 -6.03 10.30 16.40
N GLY A 154 -5.36 9.41 15.68
CA GLY A 154 -5.77 8.96 14.34
C GLY A 154 -5.15 9.81 13.23
N VAL A 155 -5.85 9.95 12.11
CA VAL A 155 -5.38 10.73 10.95
C VAL A 155 -5.45 12.21 11.28
N MET A 156 -4.30 12.83 11.51
CA MET A 156 -4.17 14.24 11.89
C MET A 156 -4.13 15.14 10.67
N ASP A 157 -3.37 14.77 9.65
CA ASP A 157 -3.21 15.56 8.41
C ASP A 157 -2.83 14.66 7.24
N ALA A 158 -3.16 15.10 6.02
CA ALA A 158 -2.81 14.41 4.79
C ALA A 158 -2.40 15.39 3.70
N MET A 159 -1.35 15.06 2.98
CA MET A 159 -0.92 15.75 1.78
C MET A 159 -0.84 14.74 0.64
N LEU A 160 -1.81 14.80 -0.28
CA LEU A 160 -1.93 13.89 -1.42
C LEU A 160 -1.77 14.69 -2.72
N ARG A 161 -1.09 14.11 -3.70
CA ARG A 161 -0.78 14.75 -5.01
C ARG A 161 -0.92 13.75 -6.15
N THR A 162 -1.20 14.29 -7.33
CA THR A 162 -1.33 13.52 -8.58
C THR A 162 -0.73 14.31 -9.74
N ASP A 163 0.02 13.64 -10.62
CA ASP A 163 0.48 14.17 -11.90
C ASP A 163 0.26 13.13 -13.01
N GLY A 164 -0.71 13.37 -13.87
CA GLY A 164 -1.05 12.50 -15.01
C GLY A 164 0.07 12.33 -16.04
N LYS A 165 1.13 13.15 -16.01
CA LYS A 165 2.32 12.99 -16.85
C LYS A 165 3.10 11.73 -16.56
N GLY A 166 2.77 11.01 -15.46
CA GLY A 166 3.36 9.72 -15.11
C GLY A 166 2.96 8.56 -16.03
N LEU A 167 1.86 8.69 -16.79
CA LEU A 167 1.32 7.63 -17.64
C LEU A 167 2.35 6.92 -18.54
N PRO A 168 3.28 7.59 -19.25
CA PRO A 168 4.24 6.91 -20.10
C PRO A 168 5.25 6.03 -19.37
N PHE A 169 5.45 6.25 -18.06
CA PHE A 169 6.55 5.68 -17.30
C PHE A 169 6.14 4.51 -16.39
N LEU A 170 4.86 4.43 -16.01
CA LEU A 170 4.36 3.37 -15.12
C LEU A 170 2.88 3.12 -15.41
N HIS A 171 2.57 2.04 -16.13
CA HIS A 171 1.21 1.70 -16.54
C HIS A 171 1.00 0.23 -16.87
N LEU A 172 -0.25 -0.17 -16.96
CA LEU A 172 -0.71 -1.41 -17.58
C LEU A 172 -1.43 -1.02 -18.87
N LYS A 173 -0.85 -1.35 -20.04
CA LYS A 173 -1.30 -0.79 -21.32
C LYS A 173 -2.62 -1.38 -21.80
N ALA A 174 -2.81 -2.69 -21.66
CA ALA A 174 -4.02 -3.39 -22.13
C ALA A 174 -4.90 -3.84 -20.96
N GLY A 175 -6.18 -4.02 -21.25
CA GLY A 175 -7.20 -4.44 -20.27
C GLY A 175 -8.20 -3.34 -19.95
N GLY A 176 -7.90 -2.09 -20.30
CA GLY A 176 -8.83 -0.95 -20.17
C GLY A 176 -9.56 -0.60 -21.45
N SER A 177 -10.38 0.45 -21.41
CA SER A 177 -11.23 0.90 -22.52
C SER A 177 -10.46 1.44 -23.73
N VAL A 178 -9.26 1.99 -23.52
CA VAL A 178 -8.39 2.49 -24.62
C VAL A 178 -7.76 1.32 -25.39
N CYS A 179 -7.46 0.25 -24.71
CA CYS A 179 -6.80 -0.92 -25.28
C CYS A 179 -7.42 -2.19 -24.68
N PRO A 180 -8.61 -2.63 -25.17
CA PRO A 180 -9.27 -3.82 -24.68
C PRO A 180 -8.43 -5.09 -24.92
N PRO A 181 -8.67 -6.17 -24.16
CA PRO A 181 -7.99 -7.45 -24.37
C PRO A 181 -8.26 -8.00 -25.78
N SER A 182 -7.23 -8.50 -26.44
CA SER A 182 -7.29 -9.16 -27.74
C SER A 182 -6.10 -10.11 -27.89
N TYR A 183 -6.12 -11.00 -28.88
CA TYR A 183 -4.97 -11.84 -29.21
C TYR A 183 -3.71 -10.98 -29.44
N PHE A 184 -3.86 -9.85 -30.18
CA PHE A 184 -2.76 -8.93 -30.40
C PHE A 184 -2.16 -8.39 -29.08
N THR A 185 -2.99 -8.01 -28.11
CA THR A 185 -2.49 -7.45 -26.85
C THR A 185 -1.81 -8.51 -25.97
N ILE A 186 -2.27 -9.76 -26.06
CA ILE A 186 -1.68 -10.89 -25.34
C ILE A 186 -0.34 -11.29 -25.98
N ASP A 187 -0.31 -11.46 -27.29
CA ASP A 187 0.91 -11.85 -28.03
C ASP A 187 2.03 -10.80 -27.90
N ASN A 188 1.67 -9.52 -27.74
CA ASN A 188 2.60 -8.42 -27.51
C ASN A 188 2.83 -8.09 -26.03
N HIS A 189 2.41 -8.94 -25.10
CA HIS A 189 2.65 -8.81 -23.66
C HIS A 189 2.13 -7.49 -23.04
N MET A 190 1.14 -6.86 -23.67
CA MET A 190 0.62 -5.54 -23.25
C MET A 190 -0.22 -5.58 -21.97
N HIS A 191 -0.59 -6.78 -21.50
CA HIS A 191 -1.30 -7.06 -20.26
C HIS A 191 -0.35 -7.14 -19.03
N TYR A 192 0.94 -6.92 -19.21
CA TYR A 192 1.89 -6.85 -18.12
C TYR A 192 2.22 -5.42 -17.75
N LEU A 193 2.58 -5.23 -16.49
CA LEU A 193 3.04 -3.97 -15.93
C LEU A 193 4.29 -3.49 -16.67
N TYR A 194 4.24 -2.26 -17.15
CA TYR A 194 5.39 -1.55 -17.68
C TYR A 194 5.91 -0.55 -16.67
N GLN A 195 7.23 -0.53 -16.45
CA GLN A 195 7.91 0.42 -15.58
C GLN A 195 9.21 0.91 -16.19
N GLU A 196 9.30 2.22 -16.47
CA GLU A 196 10.57 2.86 -16.80
C GLU A 196 11.29 3.19 -15.48
N GLY A 197 12.09 2.22 -14.99
CA GLY A 197 12.59 2.21 -13.62
C GLY A 197 13.44 3.42 -13.24
N ARG A 198 14.20 4.02 -14.17
CA ARG A 198 15.06 5.17 -13.88
C ARG A 198 14.27 6.44 -13.60
N THR A 199 13.29 6.74 -14.41
CA THR A 199 12.41 7.90 -14.25
C THR A 199 11.52 7.73 -13.03
N VAL A 200 10.86 6.57 -12.88
CA VAL A 200 10.03 6.25 -11.71
C VAL A 200 10.83 6.41 -10.42
N PHE A 201 12.05 5.86 -10.36
CA PHE A 201 12.93 6.01 -9.19
C PHE A 201 13.23 7.48 -8.86
N LYS A 202 13.59 8.28 -9.86
CA LYS A 202 13.90 9.72 -9.67
C LYS A 202 12.69 10.48 -9.09
N TYR A 203 11.50 10.27 -9.67
CA TYR A 203 10.28 10.93 -9.20
C TYR A 203 9.89 10.43 -7.79
N ALA A 204 10.03 9.13 -7.51
CA ALA A 204 9.72 8.58 -6.20
C ALA A 204 10.63 9.16 -5.11
N VAL A 205 11.95 9.20 -5.34
CA VAL A 205 12.91 9.78 -4.39
C VAL A 205 12.57 11.24 -4.08
N SER A 206 12.39 12.08 -5.11
CA SER A 206 12.11 13.49 -4.91
C SER A 206 10.75 13.70 -4.23
N ASN A 207 9.68 13.17 -4.82
CA ASN A 207 8.33 13.47 -4.36
C ASN A 207 8.00 12.88 -2.98
N MET A 208 8.45 11.64 -2.68
CA MET A 208 8.24 11.06 -1.34
C MET A 208 9.02 11.83 -0.28
N SER A 209 10.28 12.16 -0.55
CA SER A 209 11.12 12.89 0.40
C SER A 209 10.57 14.28 0.68
N ASP A 210 10.21 15.03 -0.36
CA ASP A 210 9.74 16.41 -0.22
C ASP A 210 8.37 16.48 0.45
N ILE A 211 7.42 15.59 0.10
CA ILE A 211 6.10 15.60 0.71
C ILE A 211 6.12 15.13 2.17
N SER A 212 7.04 14.23 2.51
CA SER A 212 7.25 13.79 3.90
C SER A 212 7.81 14.93 4.76
N ALA A 213 8.77 15.70 4.23
CA ALA A 213 9.28 16.88 4.92
C ALA A 213 8.20 17.97 5.04
N ALA A 214 7.43 18.21 3.99
CA ALA A 214 6.38 19.23 3.98
C ALA A 214 5.27 18.94 5.01
N ILE A 215 4.82 17.68 5.15
CA ILE A 215 3.81 17.34 6.16
C ILE A 215 4.38 17.43 7.58
N ALA A 216 5.64 17.05 7.78
CA ALA A 216 6.33 17.20 9.07
C ALA A 216 6.41 18.67 9.48
N GLU A 217 6.89 19.54 8.58
CA GLU A 217 6.99 20.98 8.80
C GLU A 217 5.63 21.61 9.09
N LYS A 218 4.62 21.30 8.29
CA LYS A 218 3.24 21.80 8.46
C LYS A 218 2.66 21.49 9.84
N ASN A 219 3.03 20.33 10.41
CA ASN A 219 2.53 19.84 11.70
C ASN A 219 3.52 20.04 12.85
N ASN A 220 4.57 20.86 12.66
CA ASN A 220 5.62 21.12 13.65
C ASN A 220 6.30 19.85 14.18
N LEU A 221 6.40 18.81 13.35
CA LEU A 221 7.12 17.59 13.67
C LEU A 221 8.60 17.74 13.31
N THR A 222 9.45 17.28 14.21
CA THR A 222 10.91 17.26 14.04
C THR A 222 11.40 15.82 14.09
N LYS A 223 12.67 15.58 13.76
CA LYS A 223 13.31 14.26 13.89
C LYS A 223 13.18 13.67 15.30
N ASP A 224 13.08 14.52 16.32
CA ASP A 224 12.99 14.10 17.72
C ASP A 224 11.56 13.72 18.09
N THR A 225 10.56 14.38 17.50
CA THR A 225 9.13 14.15 17.78
C THR A 225 8.46 13.17 16.81
N ILE A 226 9.09 12.83 15.69
CA ILE A 226 8.68 11.72 14.84
C ILE A 226 9.12 10.43 15.52
N ASP A 227 8.17 9.55 15.87
CA ASP A 227 8.46 8.25 16.44
C ASP A 227 8.74 7.21 15.36
N TRP A 228 7.92 7.19 14.31
CA TRP A 228 8.06 6.22 13.23
C TRP A 228 7.81 6.82 11.85
N VAL A 229 8.58 6.35 10.86
CA VAL A 229 8.34 6.58 9.44
C VAL A 229 7.93 5.26 8.79
N VAL A 230 6.80 5.26 8.09
CA VAL A 230 6.21 4.10 7.41
C VAL A 230 6.20 4.37 5.90
N PRO A 231 7.32 4.11 5.20
CA PRO A 231 7.42 4.34 3.77
C PRO A 231 6.87 3.17 2.95
N HIS A 232 6.36 3.45 1.77
CA HIS A 232 6.07 2.43 0.77
C HIS A 232 7.30 1.56 0.49
N GLN A 233 7.12 0.25 0.49
CA GLN A 233 8.17 -0.76 0.39
C GLN A 233 8.46 -1.12 -1.08
N ALA A 234 8.99 -0.18 -1.87
CA ALA A 234 9.32 -0.40 -3.28
C ALA A 234 10.81 -0.58 -3.56
N ASN A 235 11.66 0.12 -2.82
CA ASN A 235 13.11 0.12 -3.01
C ASN A 235 13.78 0.72 -1.77
N LEU A 236 14.74 -0.01 -1.21
CA LEU A 236 15.45 0.41 0.01
C LEU A 236 16.10 1.80 -0.14
N ARG A 237 16.64 2.13 -1.32
CA ARG A 237 17.27 3.44 -1.58
C ARG A 237 16.26 4.60 -1.58
N ILE A 238 14.99 4.35 -1.93
CA ILE A 238 13.93 5.36 -1.82
C ILE A 238 13.59 5.56 -0.33
N ILE A 239 13.50 4.47 0.43
CA ILE A 239 13.27 4.49 1.88
C ILE A 239 14.37 5.28 2.58
N ASP A 240 15.63 4.99 2.27
CA ASP A 240 16.79 5.70 2.83
C ASP A 240 16.77 7.21 2.51
N ALA A 241 16.34 7.58 1.29
CA ALA A 241 16.23 8.98 0.89
C ALA A 241 15.16 9.74 1.71
N VAL A 242 14.03 9.10 2.01
CA VAL A 242 12.98 9.67 2.87
C VAL A 242 13.51 9.85 4.29
N ALA A 243 14.16 8.83 4.87
CA ALA A 243 14.75 8.90 6.20
C ALA A 243 15.77 10.03 6.31
N HIS A 244 16.66 10.14 5.33
CA HIS A 244 17.67 11.20 5.26
C HIS A 244 17.03 12.59 5.17
N ARG A 245 15.97 12.75 4.37
CA ARG A 245 15.28 14.04 4.18
C ARG A 245 14.55 14.50 5.45
N LEU A 246 14.05 13.56 6.25
CA LEU A 246 13.43 13.83 7.55
C LEU A 246 14.46 13.92 8.69
N GLU A 247 15.72 13.64 8.41
CA GLU A 247 16.82 13.55 9.39
C GLU A 247 16.54 12.54 10.53
N VAL A 248 15.67 11.55 10.29
CA VAL A 248 15.35 10.52 11.28
C VAL A 248 16.37 9.38 11.23
N PRO A 249 16.76 8.82 12.37
CA PRO A 249 17.63 7.66 12.41
C PRO A 249 16.92 6.41 11.84
N HIS A 250 17.70 5.50 11.26
CA HIS A 250 17.19 4.34 10.53
C HIS A 250 16.32 3.41 11.39
N GLU A 251 16.57 3.34 12.70
CA GLU A 251 15.79 2.57 13.66
C GLU A 251 14.35 3.05 13.85
N LYS A 252 14.05 4.29 13.47
CA LYS A 252 12.69 4.85 13.43
C LYS A 252 11.97 4.60 12.10
N VAL A 253 12.59 3.94 11.13
CA VAL A 253 12.00 3.63 9.83
C VAL A 253 11.56 2.18 9.82
N LEU A 254 10.27 1.94 9.57
CA LEU A 254 9.74 0.59 9.50
C LEU A 254 10.01 0.01 8.10
N ILE A 255 10.75 -1.11 8.04
CA ILE A 255 11.21 -1.71 6.78
C ILE A 255 10.98 -3.22 6.82
N ASN A 256 10.18 -3.72 5.87
CA ASN A 256 9.94 -5.15 5.66
C ASN A 256 9.97 -5.56 4.19
N ILE A 257 10.55 -4.72 3.34
CA ILE A 257 10.70 -4.99 1.90
C ILE A 257 11.42 -6.30 1.61
N ASP A 258 12.33 -6.70 2.49
CA ASP A 258 13.11 -7.94 2.33
C ASP A 258 12.24 -9.20 2.42
N ARG A 259 11.10 -9.14 3.10
CA ARG A 259 10.16 -10.26 3.33
C ARG A 259 9.04 -10.33 2.31
N TYR A 260 8.53 -9.20 1.84
CA TYR A 260 7.34 -9.16 0.97
C TYR A 260 7.59 -8.57 -0.40
N GLY A 261 8.68 -7.81 -0.57
CA GLY A 261 8.87 -6.98 -1.75
C GLY A 261 7.80 -5.88 -1.83
N ASN A 262 7.49 -5.47 -3.05
CA ASN A 262 6.47 -4.45 -3.32
C ASN A 262 5.10 -5.13 -3.54
N THR A 263 4.23 -5.05 -2.55
CA THR A 263 2.83 -5.52 -2.60
C THR A 263 1.86 -4.37 -2.92
N SER A 264 2.33 -3.33 -3.63
CA SER A 264 1.53 -2.18 -4.05
C SER A 264 0.79 -1.50 -2.87
N ALA A 265 -0.55 -1.43 -2.88
CA ALA A 265 -1.34 -0.83 -1.80
C ALA A 265 -1.23 -1.58 -0.45
N GLY A 266 -0.81 -2.84 -0.47
CA GLY A 266 -0.61 -3.66 0.73
C GLY A 266 0.65 -3.33 1.53
N THR A 267 1.64 -2.60 0.96
CA THR A 267 2.95 -2.43 1.62
C THR A 267 2.89 -1.70 2.95
N LEU A 268 2.16 -0.60 3.03
CA LEU A 268 2.05 0.21 4.24
C LEU A 268 1.35 -0.55 5.39
N PRO A 269 0.17 -1.15 5.18
CA PRO A 269 -0.51 -1.86 6.25
C PRO A 269 0.19 -3.16 6.65
N LEU A 270 0.88 -3.87 5.72
CA LEU A 270 1.72 -5.02 6.06
C LEU A 270 2.94 -4.60 6.89
N CYS A 271 3.48 -3.41 6.64
CA CYS A 271 4.57 -2.87 7.45
C CYS A 271 4.12 -2.63 8.89
N ILE A 272 2.95 -2.04 9.08
CA ILE A 272 2.37 -1.89 10.44
C ILE A 272 2.10 -3.26 11.07
N TRP A 273 1.56 -4.22 10.34
CA TRP A 273 1.35 -5.58 10.85
C TRP A 273 2.64 -6.18 11.45
N ASP A 274 3.77 -6.09 10.76
CA ASP A 274 5.04 -6.65 11.23
C ASP A 274 5.63 -5.93 12.44
N PHE A 275 5.34 -4.65 12.61
CA PHE A 275 5.96 -3.82 13.65
C PHE A 275 4.96 -3.29 14.69
N GLU A 276 3.71 -3.73 14.66
CA GLU A 276 2.65 -3.23 15.55
C GLU A 276 3.04 -3.27 17.04
N GLU A 277 3.74 -4.33 17.48
CA GLU A 277 4.17 -4.46 18.88
C GLU A 277 5.14 -3.35 19.36
N LYS A 278 5.76 -2.62 18.43
CA LYS A 278 6.64 -1.50 18.76
C LYS A 278 5.90 -0.19 18.96
N LEU A 279 4.67 -0.10 18.42
CA LEU A 279 3.89 1.13 18.39
C LEU A 279 3.21 1.37 19.75
N LYS A 280 3.21 2.63 20.18
CA LYS A 280 2.58 3.06 21.43
C LYS A 280 1.49 4.08 21.14
N LYS A 281 0.47 4.10 21.96
CA LYS A 281 -0.56 5.15 21.92
C LYS A 281 0.08 6.53 22.02
N GLY A 282 -0.23 7.38 21.06
CA GLY A 282 0.30 8.74 20.97
C GLY A 282 1.54 8.89 20.10
N ASP A 283 2.15 7.80 19.62
CA ASP A 283 3.29 7.87 18.69
C ASP A 283 2.92 8.67 17.43
N ASN A 284 3.84 9.51 16.97
CA ASN A 284 3.71 10.30 15.74
C ASN A 284 4.29 9.51 14.55
N LEU A 285 3.42 9.05 13.65
CA LEU A 285 3.79 8.30 12.46
C LEU A 285 3.64 9.13 11.20
N ILE A 286 4.65 9.09 10.31
CA ILE A 286 4.54 9.61 8.95
C ILE A 286 4.47 8.43 7.98
N PHE A 287 3.31 8.22 7.37
CA PHE A 287 3.13 7.32 6.25
C PHE A 287 3.44 8.06 4.96
N THR A 288 4.18 7.44 4.03
CA THR A 288 4.48 8.05 2.73
C THR A 288 4.57 7.02 1.62
N ALA A 289 4.08 7.38 0.43
CA ALA A 289 4.09 6.50 -0.74
C ALA A 289 4.20 7.29 -2.04
N PHE A 290 4.63 6.55 -3.09
CA PHE A 290 4.62 6.97 -4.48
C PHE A 290 4.13 5.80 -5.34
N GLY A 291 3.33 6.07 -6.36
CA GLY A 291 2.77 5.05 -7.24
C GLY A 291 2.46 5.54 -8.64
N ALA A 292 1.89 4.61 -9.42
CA ALA A 292 1.41 4.93 -10.76
C ALA A 292 0.36 6.04 -10.73
N GLY A 293 0.41 6.87 -11.78
CA GLY A 293 -0.44 8.02 -11.93
C GLY A 293 0.33 9.15 -12.64
N PHE A 294 1.40 9.80 -12.15
CA PHE A 294 1.91 9.48 -10.81
C PHE A 294 0.97 9.94 -9.69
N THR A 295 0.97 9.18 -8.61
CA THR A 295 0.37 9.57 -7.35
C THR A 295 1.44 9.55 -6.25
N TRP A 296 1.39 10.48 -5.30
CA TRP A 296 2.24 10.44 -4.12
C TRP A 296 1.58 11.16 -2.96
N GLY A 297 2.07 10.89 -1.77
CA GLY A 297 1.52 11.53 -0.59
C GLY A 297 2.25 11.19 0.69
N ALA A 298 1.86 11.94 1.73
CA ALA A 298 2.17 11.62 3.10
C ALA A 298 0.94 11.85 3.98
N VAL A 299 0.80 11.01 5.00
CA VAL A 299 -0.25 11.11 6.02
C VAL A 299 0.40 11.09 7.38
N TYR A 300 0.09 12.11 8.20
CA TYR A 300 0.47 12.13 9.60
C TYR A 300 -0.62 11.47 10.44
N VAL A 301 -0.20 10.45 11.19
CA VAL A 301 -1.06 9.71 12.10
C VAL A 301 -0.50 9.80 13.50
N LYS A 302 -1.35 10.15 14.45
CA LYS A 302 -1.06 9.97 15.88
C LYS A 302 -1.67 8.65 16.32
N TRP A 303 -0.82 7.68 16.69
CA TRP A 303 -1.25 6.29 16.85
C TRP A 303 -2.24 6.09 17.99
N GLY A 304 -3.27 5.26 17.79
CA GLY A 304 -4.45 5.22 18.65
C GLY A 304 -4.38 4.28 19.85
N TYR A 305 -3.41 3.35 19.91
CA TYR A 305 -3.36 2.29 20.93
C TYR A 305 -1.95 1.73 21.14
N ASP A 306 -1.73 1.04 22.26
CA ASP A 306 -0.50 0.30 22.48
C ASP A 306 -0.51 -1.00 21.68
N GLY A 307 0.53 -1.22 20.90
CA GLY A 307 0.65 -2.41 20.07
C GLY A 307 0.71 -3.69 20.89
N LYS A 308 0.13 -4.76 20.36
CA LYS A 308 0.09 -6.08 21.01
C LYS A 308 0.89 -7.08 20.19
N LYS A 309 1.55 -8.02 20.87
CA LYS A 309 2.13 -9.20 20.20
C LYS A 309 1.06 -9.94 19.40
N GLN A 310 1.44 -10.35 18.22
CA GLN A 310 0.60 -11.12 17.30
C GLN A 310 0.46 -12.58 17.73
#